data_1c4b7d812dac6e8eddfe60451b0f4722
#
_entry.id   1c4b7d812dac6e8eddfe60451b0f4722
#
_cell.length_a   1.000
_cell.length_b   1.000
_cell.length_c   1.000
_cell.angle_alpha   90.00
_cell.angle_beta   90.00
_cell.angle_gamma   90.00
#
_symmetry.space_group_name_H-M   'P 1'
#
loop_
_entity.id
_entity.type
_entity.pdbx_description
1 polymer ?
#
loop_
_entity_poly.entity_id
_entity_poly.type
_entity_poly.pdbx_seq_one_letter_code
_entity_poly.pdbx_strand_id
1 'polypeptide(L)'
;DERRRCLGADRGGCPPGRSASPLEAEAEADDPVPVGRAPWNPLLDLHRRAQGRAGAREQAIARYGFAVPNDEALDLIVAWSPEGVVELGAGVGYLARLLADRGVDVVAYDKDPPPSATNRWFAGREPWHPVLPGDEGVVGEQTQRTLLIVWPTRDETWPADAVEAFHHAGGGRLVYVGEGPGGRSGDDRFHALLGGIPRCLACTYGVADAVCTCGAPVLWRRERTVELPQWHGYTDRAEAYTATRQPAPAGRRPSRLPWRRRRL
;
A
#
# COMPACT_ATOMS: atom_id res chain seq x y z
N ASP A 1 40.80 -9.51 47.52
CA ASP A 1 41.49 -8.49 48.34
C ASP A 1 41.65 -7.28 47.46
N GLU A 2 41.08 -6.31 47.62
CA GLU A 2 40.79 -5.22 48.45
C GLU A 2 39.77 -4.25 47.86
N ARG A 3 38.66 -4.17 48.52
CA ARG A 3 37.75 -3.03 48.39
C ARG A 3 38.45 -1.84 49.07
N ARG A 4 38.34 -0.65 48.47
CA ARG A 4 37.97 0.56 49.24
C ARG A 4 37.90 1.81 48.35
N ARG A 5 36.69 2.40 48.32
CA ARG A 5 36.39 3.81 48.58
C ARG A 5 36.87 4.85 47.57
N CYS A 6 35.89 5.40 46.87
CA CYS A 6 35.82 6.86 46.75
C CYS A 6 34.42 7.31 47.13
N LEU A 7 34.36 7.94 48.32
CA LEU A 7 33.34 8.89 48.72
C LEU A 7 33.85 10.27 48.33
N GLY A 8 32.99 11.10 47.76
CA GLY A 8 33.28 12.54 47.63
C GLY A 8 32.55 13.16 46.45
N ALA A 9 31.36 13.59 46.67
CA ALA A 9 30.74 14.90 46.45
C ALA A 9 30.79 15.57 45.07
N ASP A 10 29.59 15.82 44.59
CA ASP A 10 29.07 17.06 44.00
C ASP A 10 29.16 17.31 42.49
N ARG A 11 27.93 17.34 41.91
CA ARG A 11 27.41 18.22 40.88
C ARG A 11 27.87 18.00 39.44
N GLY A 12 26.93 17.57 38.64
CA GLY A 12 26.95 17.68 37.20
C GLY A 12 26.33 16.49 36.50
N GLY A 13 25.00 16.35 36.56
CA GLY A 13 24.30 15.44 35.69
C GLY A 13 24.51 15.85 34.23
N CYS A 14 25.24 15.04 33.47
CA CYS A 14 25.14 15.05 32.02
C CYS A 14 23.81 14.44 31.65
N PRO A 15 22.91 15.14 30.92
CA PRO A 15 21.81 14.48 30.27
C PRO A 15 22.42 13.53 29.23
N PRO A 16 21.84 12.35 29.01
CA PRO A 16 22.20 11.53 27.86
C PRO A 16 21.70 12.26 26.61
N GLY A 17 22.61 13.00 25.99
CA GLY A 17 22.40 13.49 24.64
C GLY A 17 22.26 12.28 23.73
N ARG A 18 21.04 11.97 23.33
CA ARG A 18 20.83 11.18 22.11
C ARG A 18 21.41 12.03 20.98
N SER A 19 22.57 11.70 20.50
CA SER A 19 23.05 12.22 19.23
C SER A 19 22.13 11.63 18.18
N ALA A 20 21.23 12.44 17.64
CA ALA A 20 20.49 12.10 16.42
C ALA A 20 21.51 11.65 15.38
N SER A 21 21.22 10.56 14.67
CA SER A 21 22.10 10.14 13.58
C SER A 21 22.15 11.25 12.52
N PRO A 22 23.24 11.42 11.77
CA PRO A 22 23.31 12.43 10.71
C PRO A 22 22.16 12.37 9.70
N LEU A 23 21.51 11.21 9.55
CA LEU A 23 20.33 11.02 8.70
C LEU A 23 19.04 11.58 9.35
N GLU A 24 18.95 11.63 10.68
CA GLU A 24 17.81 12.20 11.39
C GLU A 24 17.85 13.74 11.40
N ALA A 25 19.02 14.34 11.51
CA ALA A 25 19.19 15.78 11.50
C ALA A 25 18.90 16.45 10.14
N GLU A 26 19.13 15.71 9.04
CA GLU A 26 18.86 16.26 7.68
C GLU A 26 17.38 16.16 7.26
N ALA A 27 16.55 15.48 8.03
CA ALA A 27 15.14 15.22 7.68
C ALA A 27 14.13 16.11 8.43
N GLU A 28 14.58 16.99 9.35
CA GLU A 28 13.73 17.88 10.15
C GLU A 28 13.45 19.25 9.51
N ALA A 29 14.01 19.53 8.33
CA ALA A 29 13.70 20.78 7.64
C ALA A 29 12.33 20.65 6.97
N ASP A 30 11.32 21.14 7.63
CA ASP A 30 9.99 21.48 7.08
C ASP A 30 10.14 22.78 6.26
N ASP A 31 11.03 22.75 5.27
CA ASP A 31 11.22 23.91 4.38
C ASP A 31 10.00 24.01 3.45
N PRO A 32 9.38 25.21 3.36
CA PRO A 32 8.29 25.42 2.42
C PRO A 32 8.78 25.13 1.01
N VAL A 33 8.01 24.32 0.27
CA VAL A 33 8.32 23.92 -1.11
C VAL A 33 8.57 25.18 -1.96
N PRO A 34 9.78 25.41 -2.49
CA PRO A 34 10.03 26.55 -3.34
C PRO A 34 9.23 26.40 -4.65
N VAL A 35 8.50 27.43 -5.02
CA VAL A 35 7.78 27.49 -6.31
C VAL A 35 8.79 27.30 -7.45
N GLY A 36 8.61 26.19 -8.22
CA GLY A 36 9.48 25.89 -9.37
C GLY A 36 10.53 24.78 -9.15
N ARG A 37 10.58 24.14 -7.98
CA ARG A 37 11.38 22.94 -7.74
C ARG A 37 10.57 21.67 -8.05
N ALA A 38 11.28 20.57 -8.41
CA ALA A 38 10.65 19.26 -8.53
C ALA A 38 9.79 18.96 -7.29
N PRO A 39 8.64 18.26 -7.42
CA PRO A 39 7.76 17.98 -6.29
C PRO A 39 8.53 17.39 -5.11
N TRP A 40 8.19 17.85 -3.91
CA TRP A 40 8.81 17.41 -2.66
C TRP A 40 8.68 15.89 -2.49
N ASN A 41 9.80 15.17 -2.39
CA ASN A 41 9.85 13.73 -2.18
C ASN A 41 11.12 13.34 -1.40
N PRO A 42 11.15 13.59 -0.08
CA PRO A 42 12.34 13.36 0.74
C PRO A 42 12.75 11.88 0.83
N LEU A 43 11.82 10.94 0.68
CA LEU A 43 12.15 9.51 0.65
C LEU A 43 12.98 9.16 -0.60
N LEU A 44 12.61 9.68 -1.77
CA LEU A 44 13.38 9.46 -3.00
C LEU A 44 14.78 10.07 -2.89
N ASP A 45 14.90 11.26 -2.31
CA ASP A 45 16.18 11.90 -2.07
C ASP A 45 17.03 11.14 -1.04
N LEU A 46 16.41 10.66 0.05
CA LEU A 46 17.07 9.79 1.01
C LEU A 46 17.56 8.50 0.36
N HIS A 47 16.72 7.84 -0.44
CA HIS A 47 17.08 6.64 -1.17
C HIS A 47 18.31 6.86 -2.07
N ARG A 48 18.32 7.95 -2.84
CA ARG A 48 19.46 8.30 -3.73
C ARG A 48 20.76 8.50 -2.95
N ARG A 49 20.71 9.17 -1.80
CA ARG A 49 21.90 9.44 -0.96
C ARG A 49 22.34 8.24 -0.13
N ALA A 50 21.43 7.35 0.21
CA ALA A 50 21.68 6.26 1.16
C ALA A 50 21.98 4.91 0.51
N GLN A 51 22.19 4.86 -0.82
CA GLN A 51 22.52 3.64 -1.55
C GLN A 51 23.73 2.93 -0.93
N GLY A 52 23.53 1.65 -0.55
CA GLY A 52 24.58 0.82 0.06
C GLY A 52 24.85 1.08 1.56
N ARG A 53 24.16 2.02 2.21
CA ARG A 53 24.30 2.22 3.66
C ARG A 53 23.48 1.20 4.43
N ALA A 54 24.12 0.47 5.35
CA ALA A 54 23.44 -0.46 6.25
C ALA A 54 22.41 0.29 7.12
N GLY A 55 21.20 -0.27 7.29
CA GLY A 55 20.13 0.28 8.11
C GLY A 55 19.36 1.47 7.49
N ALA A 56 19.76 1.96 6.30
CA ALA A 56 19.09 3.09 5.67
C ALA A 56 17.64 2.79 5.26
N ARG A 57 17.39 1.55 4.82
CA ARG A 57 16.05 1.10 4.45
C ARG A 57 15.12 1.06 5.66
N GLU A 58 15.57 0.51 6.77
CA GLU A 58 14.82 0.40 8.02
C GLU A 58 14.46 1.79 8.57
N GLN A 59 15.38 2.74 8.50
CA GLN A 59 15.12 4.13 8.88
C GLN A 59 14.11 4.80 7.95
N ALA A 60 14.23 4.56 6.64
CA ALA A 60 13.29 5.06 5.65
C ALA A 60 11.88 4.49 5.88
N ILE A 61 11.76 3.17 6.11
CA ILE A 61 10.47 2.52 6.41
C ILE A 61 9.83 3.14 7.65
N ALA A 62 10.58 3.27 8.74
CA ALA A 62 10.06 3.78 10.01
C ALA A 62 9.52 5.21 9.91
N ARG A 63 9.90 5.98 8.88
CA ARG A 63 9.51 7.38 8.71
C ARG A 63 8.52 7.60 7.57
N TYR A 64 8.66 6.87 6.46
CA TYR A 64 7.94 7.14 5.23
C TYR A 64 7.09 5.97 4.72
N GLY A 65 7.49 4.72 5.03
CA GLY A 65 6.87 3.52 4.49
C GLY A 65 7.83 2.71 3.62
N PHE A 66 7.30 1.68 2.98
CA PHE A 66 8.11 0.62 2.36
C PHE A 66 8.55 0.93 0.92
N ALA A 67 7.65 1.46 0.10
CA ALA A 67 7.91 1.77 -1.30
C ALA A 67 8.55 3.15 -1.46
N VAL A 68 9.48 3.28 -2.40
CA VAL A 68 10.11 4.56 -2.77
C VAL A 68 9.44 5.08 -4.04
N PRO A 69 8.41 5.93 -3.97
CA PRO A 69 7.74 6.42 -5.17
C PRO A 69 8.66 7.37 -5.94
N ASN A 70 8.78 7.17 -7.25
CA ASN A 70 9.40 8.13 -8.17
C ASN A 70 8.31 8.97 -8.86
N ASP A 71 8.72 10.01 -9.58
CA ASP A 71 7.78 10.90 -10.27
C ASP A 71 6.94 10.16 -11.30
N GLU A 72 7.51 9.20 -12.02
CA GLU A 72 6.80 8.41 -13.03
C GLU A 72 5.67 7.57 -12.41
N ALA A 73 5.90 6.96 -11.25
CA ALA A 73 4.88 6.21 -10.52
C ALA A 73 3.79 7.14 -9.95
N LEU A 74 4.17 8.31 -9.44
CA LEU A 74 3.22 9.30 -8.95
C LEU A 74 2.36 9.84 -10.10
N ASP A 75 2.95 10.15 -11.25
CA ASP A 75 2.24 10.60 -12.45
C ASP A 75 1.29 9.52 -12.98
N LEU A 76 1.69 8.24 -12.92
CA LEU A 76 0.79 7.12 -13.23
C LEU A 76 -0.44 7.14 -12.32
N ILE A 77 -0.24 7.27 -11.00
CA ILE A 77 -1.35 7.27 -10.04
C ILE A 77 -2.27 8.47 -10.28
N VAL A 78 -1.71 9.67 -10.45
CA VAL A 78 -2.48 10.90 -10.77
C VAL A 78 -3.33 10.70 -12.02
N ALA A 79 -2.72 10.27 -13.13
CA ALA A 79 -3.42 10.06 -14.40
C ALA A 79 -4.51 8.97 -14.31
N TRP A 80 -4.32 7.97 -13.42
CA TRP A 80 -5.26 6.86 -13.22
C TRP A 80 -6.42 7.22 -12.31
N SER A 81 -6.33 8.34 -11.58
CA SER A 81 -7.24 8.71 -10.48
C SER A 81 -7.97 10.04 -10.73
N PRO A 82 -8.76 10.18 -11.82
CA PRO A 82 -9.42 11.44 -12.18
C PRO A 82 -10.44 11.90 -11.12
N GLU A 83 -11.05 10.97 -10.38
CA GLU A 83 -12.04 11.24 -9.33
C GLU A 83 -11.43 11.13 -7.91
N GLY A 84 -10.08 11.14 -7.82
CA GLY A 84 -9.35 11.02 -6.56
C GLY A 84 -9.00 9.57 -6.19
N VAL A 85 -8.40 9.45 -5.01
CA VAL A 85 -7.84 8.19 -4.48
C VAL A 85 -8.50 7.85 -3.14
N VAL A 86 -8.77 6.58 -2.92
CA VAL A 86 -8.93 5.98 -1.59
C VAL A 86 -7.73 5.06 -1.33
N GLU A 87 -6.88 5.41 -0.37
CA GLU A 87 -5.75 4.59 0.04
C GLU A 87 -6.14 3.74 1.24
N LEU A 88 -5.97 2.43 1.16
CA LEU A 88 -6.20 1.50 2.27
C LEU A 88 -4.89 0.87 2.73
N GLY A 89 -4.67 0.85 4.06
CA GLY A 89 -3.39 0.47 4.64
C GLY A 89 -2.35 1.57 4.48
N ALA A 90 -2.76 2.83 4.62
CA ALA A 90 -1.94 4.01 4.33
C ALA A 90 -0.75 4.21 5.27
N GLY A 91 -0.70 3.50 6.41
CA GLY A 91 0.36 3.64 7.40
C GLY A 91 0.49 5.08 7.86
N VAL A 92 1.66 5.70 7.65
CA VAL A 92 1.88 7.13 7.96
C VAL A 92 1.31 8.10 6.94
N GLY A 93 0.62 7.64 5.89
CA GLY A 93 0.02 8.51 4.87
C GLY A 93 1.03 9.26 4.00
N TYR A 94 2.24 8.72 3.83
CA TYR A 94 3.27 9.40 3.06
C TYR A 94 2.94 9.50 1.57
N LEU A 95 2.45 8.42 0.97
CA LEU A 95 2.05 8.44 -0.44
C LEU A 95 0.79 9.30 -0.65
N ALA A 96 -0.17 9.23 0.30
CA ALA A 96 -1.32 10.14 0.32
C ALA A 96 -0.89 11.61 0.28
N ARG A 97 0.12 12.00 1.07
CA ARG A 97 0.68 13.36 1.07
C ARG A 97 1.26 13.73 -0.28
N LEU A 98 2.08 12.89 -0.88
CA LEU A 98 2.70 13.17 -2.18
C LEU A 98 1.67 13.34 -3.31
N LEU A 99 0.56 12.61 -3.24
CA LEU A 99 -0.55 12.73 -4.17
C LEU A 99 -1.39 13.99 -3.92
N ALA A 100 -1.66 14.31 -2.66
CA ALA A 100 -2.35 15.55 -2.29
C ALA A 100 -1.57 16.80 -2.72
N ASP A 101 -0.24 16.79 -2.56
CA ASP A 101 0.64 17.87 -3.03
C ASP A 101 0.64 18.03 -4.58
N ARG A 102 0.17 17.01 -5.31
CA ARG A 102 -0.09 17.02 -6.76
C ARG A 102 -1.53 17.36 -7.14
N GLY A 103 -2.36 17.74 -6.16
CA GLY A 103 -3.75 18.15 -6.36
C GLY A 103 -4.74 16.99 -6.46
N VAL A 104 -4.35 15.76 -6.09
CA VAL A 104 -5.28 14.64 -6.02
C VAL A 104 -6.11 14.73 -4.74
N ASP A 105 -7.42 14.54 -4.84
CA ASP A 105 -8.29 14.38 -3.68
C ASP A 105 -8.09 12.97 -3.09
N VAL A 106 -7.45 12.89 -1.90
CA VAL A 106 -7.06 11.62 -1.25
C VAL A 106 -7.80 11.44 0.06
N VAL A 107 -8.42 10.27 0.22
CA VAL A 107 -8.92 9.78 1.51
C VAL A 107 -8.08 8.56 1.88
N ALA A 108 -7.41 8.62 3.04
CA ALA A 108 -6.51 7.58 3.49
C ALA A 108 -7.05 6.86 4.72
N TYR A 109 -7.01 5.53 4.71
CA TYR A 109 -7.46 4.67 5.80
C TYR A 109 -6.37 3.70 6.23
N ASP A 110 -6.32 3.42 7.53
CA ASP A 110 -5.54 2.33 8.10
C ASP A 110 -6.33 1.69 9.24
N LYS A 111 -6.14 0.41 9.46
CA LYS A 111 -6.82 -0.32 10.55
C LYS A 111 -6.43 0.21 11.93
N ASP A 112 -5.18 0.64 12.07
CA ASP A 112 -4.62 1.19 13.30
C ASP A 112 -3.77 2.43 12.96
N PRO A 113 -4.43 3.56 12.61
CA PRO A 113 -3.73 4.73 12.07
C PRO A 113 -2.81 5.37 13.09
N PRO A 114 -1.61 5.85 12.68
CA PRO A 114 -0.75 6.65 13.56
C PRO A 114 -1.47 7.92 14.07
N PRO A 115 -1.13 8.43 15.26
CA PRO A 115 0.02 8.06 16.11
C PRO A 115 -0.22 6.91 17.10
N SER A 116 -1.09 5.95 16.79
CA SER A 116 -1.36 4.82 17.67
C SER A 116 -0.09 4.14 18.18
N ALA A 117 -0.05 3.83 19.47
CA ALA A 117 1.06 3.12 20.09
C ALA A 117 1.09 1.63 19.72
N THR A 118 -0.02 1.10 19.20
CA THR A 118 -0.17 -0.31 18.82
C THR A 118 0.08 -0.57 17.34
N ASN A 119 0.23 0.49 16.53
CA ASN A 119 0.58 0.32 15.13
C ASN A 119 1.89 -0.45 14.99
N ARG A 120 1.88 -1.56 14.27
CA ARG A 120 3.01 -2.47 14.15
C ARG A 120 4.28 -1.82 13.59
N TRP A 121 4.11 -0.88 12.63
CA TRP A 121 5.21 -0.31 11.86
C TRP A 121 5.51 1.14 12.22
N PHE A 122 4.48 1.88 12.65
CA PHE A 122 4.52 3.33 12.77
C PHE A 122 4.07 3.81 14.17
N ALA A 123 4.25 2.98 15.20
CA ALA A 123 3.86 3.33 16.57
C ALA A 123 4.42 4.67 17.01
N GLY A 124 3.54 5.57 17.47
CA GLY A 124 3.89 6.91 17.96
C GLY A 124 4.46 7.86 16.90
N ARG A 125 4.29 7.55 15.61
CA ARG A 125 4.68 8.46 14.51
C ARG A 125 3.55 9.41 14.18
N GLU A 126 3.89 10.66 13.90
CA GLU A 126 2.93 11.60 13.33
C GLU A 126 2.72 11.27 11.84
N PRO A 127 1.47 11.25 11.36
CA PRO A 127 1.18 10.98 9.96
C PRO A 127 1.53 12.18 9.07
N TRP A 128 1.98 11.90 7.84
CA TRP A 128 2.24 12.92 6.80
C TRP A 128 0.96 13.49 6.17
N HIS A 129 -0.12 12.73 6.22
CA HIS A 129 -1.46 13.07 5.74
C HIS A 129 -2.48 12.56 6.75
N PRO A 130 -3.65 13.19 6.91
CA PRO A 130 -4.71 12.62 7.76
C PRO A 130 -5.05 11.19 7.34
N VAL A 131 -4.94 10.26 8.29
CA VAL A 131 -5.29 8.84 8.09
C VAL A 131 -6.44 8.50 9.04
N LEU A 132 -7.54 8.04 8.46
CA LEU A 132 -8.75 7.68 9.20
C LEU A 132 -8.71 6.19 9.61
N PRO A 133 -9.35 5.82 10.72
CA PRO A 133 -9.51 4.41 11.04
C PRO A 133 -10.47 3.75 10.04
N GLY A 134 -10.08 2.59 9.50
CA GLY A 134 -10.90 1.83 8.56
C GLY A 134 -10.20 0.56 8.09
N ASP A 135 -11.00 -0.43 7.80
CA ASP A 135 -10.60 -1.72 7.24
C ASP A 135 -11.11 -1.90 5.80
N GLU A 136 -11.07 -3.12 5.28
CA GLU A 136 -11.55 -3.45 3.93
C GLU A 136 -13.03 -3.12 3.66
N GLY A 137 -13.83 -2.90 4.70
CA GLY A 137 -15.24 -2.53 4.56
C GLY A 137 -15.46 -1.13 4.00
N VAL A 138 -14.53 -0.19 4.25
CA VAL A 138 -14.71 1.22 3.85
C VAL A 138 -14.60 1.44 2.33
N VAL A 139 -13.91 0.56 1.61
CA VAL A 139 -13.64 0.78 0.18
C VAL A 139 -14.90 0.69 -0.68
N GLY A 140 -15.91 -0.06 -0.23
CA GLY A 140 -17.18 -0.20 -0.94
C GLY A 140 -17.98 1.11 -1.06
N GLU A 141 -17.74 2.07 -0.18
CA GLU A 141 -18.37 3.40 -0.19
C GLU A 141 -17.62 4.41 -1.07
N GLN A 142 -16.46 4.05 -1.59
CA GLN A 142 -15.54 4.92 -2.32
C GLN A 142 -15.35 4.52 -3.80
N THR A 143 -16.33 3.86 -4.40
CA THR A 143 -16.21 3.19 -5.72
C THR A 143 -15.96 4.11 -6.91
N GLN A 144 -16.24 5.40 -6.77
CA GLN A 144 -15.91 6.42 -7.78
C GLN A 144 -14.41 6.74 -7.82
N ARG A 145 -13.71 6.55 -6.70
CA ARG A 145 -12.25 6.80 -6.58
C ARG A 145 -11.44 5.64 -7.13
N THR A 146 -10.16 5.85 -7.32
CA THR A 146 -9.21 4.75 -7.53
C THR A 146 -8.81 4.16 -6.18
N LEU A 147 -8.94 2.86 -6.01
CA LEU A 147 -8.40 2.17 -4.84
C LEU A 147 -6.87 2.10 -4.98
N LEU A 148 -6.16 2.56 -3.96
CA LEU A 148 -4.71 2.48 -3.85
C LEU A 148 -4.34 1.56 -2.69
N ILE A 149 -3.50 0.56 -2.97
CA ILE A 149 -2.93 -0.35 -1.97
C ILE A 149 -1.41 -0.34 -2.12
N VAL A 150 -0.71 0.01 -1.04
CA VAL A 150 0.75 0.17 -1.03
C VAL A 150 1.38 -0.79 -0.05
N TRP A 151 2.23 -1.67 -0.55
CA TRP A 151 2.99 -2.61 0.26
C TRP A 151 2.16 -3.34 1.32
N PRO A 152 1.03 -3.97 0.93
CA PRO A 152 0.20 -4.70 1.87
C PRO A 152 1.02 -5.83 2.50
N THR A 153 0.80 -6.07 3.78
CA THR A 153 1.52 -7.10 4.53
C THR A 153 1.33 -8.46 3.88
N ARG A 154 2.43 -9.17 3.68
CA ARG A 154 2.40 -10.57 3.24
C ARG A 154 1.68 -11.41 4.32
N ASP A 155 1.03 -12.47 3.92
CA ASP A 155 0.36 -13.42 4.81
C ASP A 155 -0.89 -12.87 5.54
N GLU A 156 -1.36 -11.68 5.18
CA GLU A 156 -2.65 -11.13 5.64
C GLU A 156 -3.67 -11.14 4.48
N THR A 157 -4.93 -11.43 4.81
CA THR A 157 -6.00 -11.61 3.81
C THR A 157 -6.68 -10.30 3.40
N TRP A 158 -6.55 -9.24 4.19
CA TRP A 158 -7.25 -7.98 3.98
C TRP A 158 -7.03 -7.37 2.57
N PRO A 159 -5.84 -7.49 1.92
CA PRO A 159 -5.68 -6.90 0.58
C PRO A 159 -6.55 -7.60 -0.47
N ALA A 160 -6.68 -8.93 -0.37
CA ALA A 160 -7.56 -9.71 -1.23
C ALA A 160 -9.03 -9.38 -0.95
N ASP A 161 -9.41 -9.30 0.32
CA ASP A 161 -10.78 -8.96 0.75
C ASP A 161 -11.16 -7.55 0.28
N ALA A 162 -10.24 -6.58 0.37
CA ALA A 162 -10.44 -5.21 -0.10
C ALA A 162 -10.68 -5.12 -1.61
N VAL A 163 -9.84 -5.77 -2.43
CA VAL A 163 -9.99 -5.70 -3.89
C VAL A 163 -11.22 -6.44 -4.39
N GLU A 164 -11.66 -7.50 -3.70
CA GLU A 164 -12.94 -8.17 -3.96
C GLU A 164 -14.12 -7.29 -3.57
N ALA A 165 -14.13 -6.74 -2.36
CA ALA A 165 -15.20 -5.87 -1.87
C ALA A 165 -15.38 -4.64 -2.78
N PHE A 166 -14.27 -4.01 -3.15
CA PHE A 166 -14.27 -2.85 -4.03
C PHE A 166 -14.81 -3.19 -5.42
N HIS A 167 -14.38 -4.31 -6.02
CA HIS A 167 -14.87 -4.79 -7.30
C HIS A 167 -16.38 -5.11 -7.25
N HIS A 168 -16.84 -5.82 -6.22
CA HIS A 168 -18.25 -6.19 -6.06
C HIS A 168 -19.16 -4.96 -5.84
N ALA A 169 -18.65 -3.92 -5.19
CA ALA A 169 -19.36 -2.65 -5.01
C ALA A 169 -19.40 -1.80 -6.29
N GLY A 170 -18.69 -2.19 -7.36
CA GLY A 170 -18.66 -1.48 -8.64
C GLY A 170 -17.45 -0.58 -8.84
N GLY A 171 -16.43 -0.69 -8.00
CA GLY A 171 -15.16 0.02 -8.18
C GLY A 171 -14.48 -0.37 -9.49
N GLY A 172 -14.01 0.62 -10.22
CA GLY A 172 -13.54 0.45 -11.60
C GLY A 172 -12.03 0.53 -11.80
N ARG A 173 -11.30 1.15 -10.87
CA ARG A 173 -9.85 1.42 -11.00
C ARG A 173 -9.12 1.07 -9.72
N LEU A 174 -7.95 0.45 -9.88
CA LEU A 174 -7.06 0.05 -8.79
C LEU A 174 -5.62 0.41 -9.18
N VAL A 175 -4.85 0.89 -8.22
CA VAL A 175 -3.38 0.92 -8.30
C VAL A 175 -2.82 0.13 -7.14
N TYR A 176 -1.88 -0.75 -7.46
CA TYR A 176 -1.09 -1.50 -6.51
C TYR A 176 0.37 -1.08 -6.59
N VAL A 177 0.98 -0.85 -5.44
CA VAL A 177 2.42 -0.55 -5.32
C VAL A 177 3.08 -1.58 -4.40
N GLY A 178 4.04 -2.32 -4.92
CA GLY A 178 4.75 -3.37 -4.18
C GLY A 178 5.44 -4.38 -5.09
N GLU A 179 5.83 -5.52 -4.54
CA GLU A 179 6.44 -6.61 -5.27
C GLU A 179 5.37 -7.50 -5.93
N GLY A 180 5.74 -8.22 -6.98
CA GLY A 180 4.85 -9.15 -7.66
C GLY A 180 4.64 -10.48 -6.92
N PRO A 181 3.92 -11.43 -7.56
CA PRO A 181 3.65 -12.76 -7.00
C PRO A 181 4.94 -13.45 -6.53
N GLY A 182 4.91 -14.00 -5.32
CA GLY A 182 6.06 -14.64 -4.68
C GLY A 182 7.03 -13.66 -4.01
N GLY A 183 6.78 -12.35 -4.08
CA GLY A 183 7.50 -11.29 -3.36
C GLY A 183 7.13 -11.23 -1.86
N ARG A 184 7.35 -10.07 -1.26
CA ARG A 184 7.18 -9.84 0.19
C ARG A 184 5.93 -9.03 0.53
N SER A 185 5.13 -8.65 -0.45
CA SER A 185 3.91 -7.86 -0.29
C SER A 185 2.71 -8.53 -0.95
N GLY A 186 1.57 -8.55 -0.24
CA GLY A 186 0.37 -9.26 -0.65
C GLY A 186 0.50 -10.78 -0.58
N ASP A 187 -0.61 -11.47 -0.40
CA ASP A 187 -0.68 -12.93 -0.42
C ASP A 187 -0.97 -13.49 -1.82
N ASP A 188 -0.94 -14.80 -1.97
CA ASP A 188 -1.18 -15.48 -3.25
C ASP A 188 -2.60 -15.24 -3.77
N ARG A 189 -3.60 -15.11 -2.89
CA ARG A 189 -4.99 -14.81 -3.26
C ARG A 189 -5.10 -13.40 -3.85
N PHE A 190 -4.50 -12.41 -3.20
CA PHE A 190 -4.45 -11.05 -3.70
C PHE A 190 -3.86 -10.98 -5.11
N HIS A 191 -2.69 -11.58 -5.31
CA HIS A 191 -2.05 -11.60 -6.62
C HIS A 191 -2.85 -12.37 -7.68
N ALA A 192 -3.55 -13.44 -7.28
CA ALA A 192 -4.44 -14.18 -8.19
C ALA A 192 -5.59 -13.30 -8.70
N LEU A 193 -6.20 -12.51 -7.81
CA LEU A 193 -7.29 -11.58 -8.18
C LEU A 193 -6.81 -10.49 -9.15
N LEU A 194 -5.54 -10.11 -9.08
CA LEU A 194 -4.89 -9.14 -9.97
C LEU A 194 -4.36 -9.75 -11.28
N GLY A 195 -4.71 -10.99 -11.59
CA GLY A 195 -4.24 -11.67 -12.80
C GLY A 195 -2.76 -12.08 -12.75
N GLY A 196 -2.13 -12.03 -11.57
CA GLY A 196 -0.87 -12.71 -11.33
C GLY A 196 -1.09 -14.22 -11.45
N ILE A 197 -0.06 -14.97 -11.88
CA ILE A 197 -0.16 -16.42 -12.00
C ILE A 197 -0.33 -17.00 -10.60
N PRO A 198 -1.50 -17.53 -10.22
CA PRO A 198 -1.63 -18.17 -8.93
C PRO A 198 -0.72 -19.40 -8.94
N ARG A 199 0.15 -19.53 -7.96
CA ARG A 199 0.63 -20.86 -7.59
C ARG A 199 -0.56 -21.59 -6.95
N CYS A 200 -1.38 -22.22 -7.79
CA CYS A 200 -2.38 -23.13 -7.30
C CYS A 200 -1.66 -24.24 -6.54
N LEU A 201 -1.85 -24.32 -5.22
CA LEU A 201 -1.30 -25.40 -4.41
C LEU A 201 -1.79 -26.78 -4.89
N ALA A 202 -2.90 -26.84 -5.64
CA ALA A 202 -3.43 -28.05 -6.25
C ALA A 202 -2.86 -28.31 -7.67
N CYS A 203 -2.31 -27.33 -8.35
CA CYS A 203 -1.72 -27.47 -9.68
C CYS A 203 -0.20 -27.50 -9.55
N THR A 204 0.40 -28.66 -9.37
CA THR A 204 1.84 -28.89 -9.19
C THR A 204 2.69 -28.58 -10.42
N TYR A 205 2.13 -28.04 -11.51
CA TYR A 205 2.82 -27.70 -12.73
C TYR A 205 2.65 -26.24 -13.08
N GLY A 206 3.74 -25.47 -12.91
CA GLY A 206 3.84 -24.13 -13.48
C GLY A 206 3.78 -24.21 -15.00
N VAL A 207 2.65 -23.90 -15.58
CA VAL A 207 2.53 -23.62 -17.02
C VAL A 207 2.56 -22.11 -17.13
N ALA A 208 3.66 -21.57 -17.64
CA ALA A 208 3.68 -20.21 -18.13
C ALA A 208 2.56 -20.13 -19.16
N ASP A 209 1.63 -19.19 -19.03
CA ASP A 209 0.48 -18.94 -19.90
C ASP A 209 -0.81 -19.76 -19.70
N ALA A 210 -0.93 -20.62 -18.72
CA ALA A 210 -2.19 -21.28 -18.42
C ALA A 210 -2.95 -20.59 -17.28
N VAL A 211 -4.14 -20.09 -17.60
CA VAL A 211 -5.15 -19.73 -16.61
C VAL A 211 -5.39 -20.96 -15.74
N CYS A 212 -5.12 -20.87 -14.43
CA CYS A 212 -5.44 -21.96 -13.54
C CYS A 212 -6.93 -22.26 -13.61
N THR A 213 -7.29 -23.45 -14.06
CA THR A 213 -8.69 -23.92 -14.20
C THR A 213 -9.37 -24.18 -12.86
N CYS A 214 -8.70 -23.94 -11.74
CA CYS A 214 -9.30 -24.03 -10.40
C CYS A 214 -10.31 -22.91 -10.09
N GLY A 215 -10.58 -22.02 -11.06
CA GLY A 215 -11.81 -21.25 -11.05
C GLY A 215 -11.83 -19.97 -10.20
N ALA A 216 -10.68 -19.51 -9.68
CA ALA A 216 -10.66 -18.17 -9.08
C ALA A 216 -10.80 -17.12 -10.20
N PRO A 217 -11.83 -16.26 -10.18
CA PRO A 217 -11.97 -15.23 -11.19
C PRO A 217 -10.86 -14.21 -11.08
N VAL A 218 -10.21 -13.87 -12.20
CA VAL A 218 -9.39 -12.66 -12.30
C VAL A 218 -10.33 -11.47 -12.30
N LEU A 219 -10.28 -10.67 -11.23
CA LEU A 219 -11.19 -9.52 -11.06
C LEU A 219 -10.60 -8.25 -11.68
N TRP A 220 -9.27 -8.19 -11.85
CA TRP A 220 -8.57 -7.00 -12.26
C TRP A 220 -7.62 -7.28 -13.42
N ARG A 221 -7.70 -6.46 -14.47
CA ARG A 221 -6.82 -6.53 -15.63
C ARG A 221 -5.76 -5.45 -15.52
N ARG A 222 -4.49 -5.84 -15.54
CA ARG A 222 -3.37 -4.91 -15.53
C ARG A 222 -3.28 -4.16 -16.86
N GLU A 223 -3.15 -2.86 -16.79
CA GLU A 223 -3.08 -1.97 -17.93
C GLU A 223 -1.69 -1.32 -18.07
N ARG A 224 -1.05 -0.98 -16.95
CA ARG A 224 0.25 -0.32 -16.94
C ARG A 224 1.10 -0.77 -15.77
N THR A 225 2.42 -0.69 -15.96
CA THR A 225 3.44 -0.95 -14.94
C THR A 225 4.52 0.12 -15.02
N VAL A 226 4.98 0.60 -13.87
CA VAL A 226 6.13 1.50 -13.70
C VAL A 226 7.02 0.91 -12.62
N GLU A 227 8.32 0.79 -12.92
CA GLU A 227 9.31 0.33 -11.94
C GLU A 227 9.64 1.44 -10.95
N LEU A 228 9.76 1.09 -9.67
CA LEU A 228 10.17 2.01 -8.63
C LEU A 228 11.69 1.89 -8.37
N PRO A 229 12.30 2.91 -7.75
CA PRO A 229 13.65 2.81 -7.20
C PRO A 229 13.76 1.65 -6.20
N GLN A 230 14.73 0.78 -6.41
CA GLN A 230 14.83 -0.48 -5.68
C GLN A 230 15.79 -0.39 -4.49
N TRP A 231 15.35 -0.81 -3.30
CA TRP A 231 16.29 -1.24 -2.28
C TRP A 231 16.89 -2.59 -2.68
N HIS A 232 18.13 -2.84 -2.27
CA HIS A 232 18.80 -4.09 -2.62
C HIS A 232 17.96 -5.33 -2.28
N GLY A 233 17.71 -6.19 -3.27
CA GLY A 233 16.93 -7.42 -3.12
C GLY A 233 15.42 -7.24 -3.10
N TYR A 234 14.91 -6.09 -3.54
CA TYR A 234 13.49 -5.79 -3.72
C TYR A 234 13.17 -5.50 -5.18
N THR A 235 11.91 -5.65 -5.57
CA THR A 235 11.44 -5.49 -6.95
C THR A 235 10.11 -4.73 -7.01
N ASP A 236 10.10 -3.57 -6.32
CA ASP A 236 8.90 -2.73 -6.23
C ASP A 236 8.51 -2.12 -7.56
N ARG A 237 7.21 -2.08 -7.80
CA ARG A 237 6.59 -1.46 -8.97
C ARG A 237 5.23 -0.87 -8.64
N ALA A 238 4.77 0.08 -9.44
CA ALA A 238 3.40 0.57 -9.44
C ALA A 238 2.67 -0.05 -10.64
N GLU A 239 1.54 -0.68 -10.38
CA GLU A 239 0.72 -1.36 -11.39
C GLU A 239 -0.70 -0.80 -11.35
N ALA A 240 -1.20 -0.35 -12.51
CA ALA A 240 -2.55 0.17 -12.66
C ALA A 240 -3.47 -0.87 -13.33
N TYR A 241 -4.67 -0.99 -12.83
CA TYR A 241 -5.63 -2.02 -13.20
C TYR A 241 -7.02 -1.43 -13.48
N THR A 242 -7.76 -2.07 -14.40
CA THR A 242 -9.20 -1.90 -14.58
C THR A 242 -9.96 -3.15 -14.13
N ALA A 243 -11.17 -2.94 -13.59
CA ALA A 243 -12.05 -4.03 -13.23
C ALA A 243 -12.44 -4.84 -14.47
N THR A 244 -12.36 -6.17 -14.38
CA THR A 244 -12.95 -7.06 -15.40
C THR A 244 -14.47 -7.00 -15.29
N ARG A 245 -15.18 -7.03 -16.41
CA ARG A 245 -16.63 -7.11 -16.38
C ARG A 245 -17.04 -8.44 -15.75
N GLN A 246 -17.83 -8.37 -14.68
CA GLN A 246 -18.50 -9.58 -14.21
C GLN A 246 -19.38 -10.11 -15.34
N PRO A 247 -19.35 -11.42 -15.66
CA PRO A 247 -20.38 -12.00 -16.49
C PRO A 247 -21.72 -11.70 -15.82
N ALA A 248 -22.68 -11.17 -16.60
CA ALA A 248 -24.02 -10.93 -16.09
C ALA A 248 -24.49 -12.19 -15.35
N PRO A 249 -25.06 -12.06 -14.13
CA PRO A 249 -25.53 -13.23 -13.40
C PRO A 249 -26.41 -14.03 -14.34
N ALA A 250 -26.08 -15.32 -14.51
CA ALA A 250 -26.83 -16.21 -15.41
C ALA A 250 -28.30 -16.04 -15.05
N GLY A 251 -29.06 -15.41 -15.95
CA GLY A 251 -30.41 -14.99 -15.69
C GLY A 251 -31.18 -16.17 -15.13
N ARG A 252 -31.75 -16.03 -13.93
CA ARG A 252 -32.70 -16.99 -13.41
C ARG A 252 -33.74 -17.16 -14.52
N ARG A 253 -33.76 -18.30 -15.17
CA ARG A 253 -34.85 -18.64 -16.11
C ARG A 253 -36.13 -18.38 -15.34
N PRO A 254 -37.06 -17.56 -15.86
CA PRO A 254 -38.35 -17.39 -15.21
C PRO A 254 -38.92 -18.79 -15.04
N SER A 255 -39.20 -19.19 -13.82
CA SER A 255 -39.88 -20.44 -13.52
C SER A 255 -41.17 -20.40 -14.33
N ARG A 256 -41.28 -21.30 -15.29
CA ARG A 256 -42.54 -21.47 -16.05
C ARG A 256 -43.60 -21.85 -15.00
N LEU A 257 -44.48 -20.89 -14.67
CA LEU A 257 -45.66 -21.17 -13.87
C LEU A 257 -46.46 -22.28 -14.61
N PRO A 258 -46.82 -23.37 -13.92
CA PRO A 258 -47.64 -24.41 -14.51
C PRO A 258 -48.99 -23.81 -14.88
N TRP A 259 -49.43 -23.95 -16.11
CA TRP A 259 -50.74 -23.60 -16.64
C TRP A 259 -51.81 -24.26 -15.79
N ARG A 260 -52.56 -23.46 -15.02
CA ARG A 260 -53.83 -23.91 -14.44
C ARG A 260 -54.79 -24.14 -15.58
N ARG A 261 -55.04 -25.41 -15.93
CA ARG A 261 -56.19 -25.78 -16.78
C ARG A 261 -57.46 -25.44 -15.96
N ARG A 262 -58.18 -24.41 -16.43
CA ARG A 262 -59.59 -24.24 -16.01
C ARG A 262 -60.38 -25.40 -16.61
N ARG A 263 -60.98 -26.22 -15.77
CA ARG A 263 -62.06 -27.12 -16.17
C ARG A 263 -63.31 -26.29 -16.34
N LEU A 264 -63.97 -26.47 -17.50
CA LEU A 264 -65.36 -26.08 -17.72
C LEU A 264 -66.28 -27.02 -16.94
#